data_ff8febe302bd86ca5c13f2615b879a6a
#
_entry.id   ff8febe302bd86ca5c13f2615b879a6a
#
_cell.length_a   1.000
_cell.length_b   1.000
_cell.length_c   1.000
_cell.angle_alpha   90.00
_cell.angle_beta   90.00
_cell.angle_gamma   90.00
#
_symmetry.space_group_name_H-M   'P 1'
#
loop_
_entity.id
_entity.type
_entity.pdbx_description
1 polymer ?
#
loop_
_entity_poly.entity_id
_entity_poly.type
_entity_poly.pdbx_seq_one_letter_code
_entity_poly.pdbx_strand_id
1 'polypeptide(L)'
;MPPLGMAYMAAIMRKYGYDVGIIDGYAMKYDINELIERIRQENPDVLMFGTVTPAFITVVEWLKAIKQHFPNVPMILGGPHAAIFPRETLTHKVIDYVIVGEAWHTLPELLDSLKNKGDLSNVKGIGFRNGEEITITPPRERIKSWEGIPFPARDLLPNFKYSSTISKRKPVTSIVTAQGCPFKCTYCAADRFVVFRDPIEVADEVEECVNKYGIKEILFYDETFTVNQARAMKICDEIIRRGINKKIVFAIRTRADCLTKELIDKIAEAGCTRINFGIETADEEALKKMKRYLPKEKIKQAVKWAQDAGIDVLGFFMLGVPGETVESIKNTINFAKELNLDYVIFTKLTISPNTELFDEVQQEKDIDYWKKFTLGEDVDESEVRLPSCNVSPEELDKWLEKAYKQFYFRPSYIMHRIMKLNSFAEFKELFKSALSII
;
A
#
# COMPACT_ATOMS: atom_id res chain seq x y z
N MET A 1 -3.37 3.37 9.24
CA MET A 1 -3.49 1.91 8.95
C MET A 1 -2.36 1.19 9.64
N PRO A 2 -2.54 -0.05 10.12
CA PRO A 2 -1.50 -0.79 10.81
C PRO A 2 -0.31 -1.12 9.88
N PRO A 3 0.94 -1.14 10.41
CA PRO A 3 2.13 -1.53 9.67
C PRO A 3 2.21 -3.05 9.52
N LEU A 4 1.39 -3.60 8.62
CA LEU A 4 1.15 -5.04 8.50
C LEU A 4 2.43 -5.85 8.23
N GLY A 5 3.34 -5.32 7.39
CA GLY A 5 4.62 -5.98 7.11
C GLY A 5 5.47 -6.17 8.37
N MET A 6 5.54 -5.15 9.25
CA MET A 6 6.25 -5.27 10.53
C MET A 6 5.57 -6.27 11.47
N ALA A 7 4.22 -6.29 11.48
CA ALA A 7 3.48 -7.24 12.31
C ALA A 7 3.68 -8.70 11.86
N TYR A 8 3.80 -8.95 10.55
CA TYR A 8 4.19 -10.26 10.03
C TYR A 8 5.61 -10.62 10.43
N MET A 9 6.57 -9.70 10.27
CA MET A 9 7.96 -9.96 10.67
C MET A 9 8.06 -10.27 12.16
N ALA A 10 7.37 -9.50 13.01
CA ALA A 10 7.33 -9.78 14.44
C ALA A 10 6.76 -11.17 14.78
N ALA A 11 5.67 -11.57 14.11
CA ALA A 11 5.09 -12.91 14.29
C ALA A 11 6.04 -14.03 13.88
N ILE A 12 6.76 -13.85 12.77
CA ILE A 12 7.77 -14.79 12.29
C ILE A 12 8.93 -14.86 13.27
N MET A 13 9.47 -13.73 13.72
CA MET A 13 10.57 -13.70 14.66
C MET A 13 10.22 -14.39 15.99
N ARG A 14 9.01 -14.19 16.50
CA ARG A 14 8.50 -14.94 17.66
C ARG A 14 8.47 -16.45 17.44
N LYS A 15 8.10 -16.91 16.23
CA LYS A 15 8.14 -18.33 15.85
C LYS A 15 9.56 -18.91 15.90
N TYR A 16 10.58 -18.08 15.64
CA TYR A 16 12.00 -18.45 15.78
C TYR A 16 12.57 -18.20 17.18
N GLY A 17 11.74 -17.85 18.18
CA GLY A 17 12.15 -17.72 19.58
C GLY A 17 12.78 -16.38 19.95
N TYR A 18 12.66 -15.35 19.11
CA TYR A 18 13.09 -13.98 19.42
C TYR A 18 12.03 -13.25 20.24
N ASP A 19 12.46 -12.45 21.20
CA ASP A 19 11.63 -11.46 21.86
C ASP A 19 11.49 -10.23 20.95
N VAL A 20 10.26 -9.79 20.68
CA VAL A 20 10.00 -8.78 19.66
C VAL A 20 8.95 -7.80 20.14
N GLY A 21 9.27 -6.49 20.04
CA GLY A 21 8.33 -5.38 20.18
C GLY A 21 8.11 -4.63 18.87
N ILE A 22 7.01 -3.90 18.78
CA ILE A 22 6.73 -2.94 17.68
C ILE A 22 6.44 -1.58 18.29
N ILE A 23 7.15 -0.56 17.79
CA ILE A 23 6.87 0.85 18.14
C ILE A 23 6.29 1.52 16.90
N ASP A 24 4.96 1.74 16.89
CA ASP A 24 4.30 2.49 15.83
C ASP A 24 4.25 3.99 16.20
N GLY A 25 5.36 4.69 15.95
CA GLY A 25 5.49 6.11 16.24
C GLY A 25 4.48 6.97 15.48
N TYR A 26 4.09 6.56 14.26
CA TYR A 26 3.09 7.29 13.47
C TYR A 26 1.69 7.21 14.09
N ALA A 27 1.23 6.02 14.47
CA ALA A 27 -0.08 5.84 15.10
C ALA A 27 -0.14 6.50 16.49
N MET A 28 0.97 6.50 17.20
CA MET A 28 1.09 7.11 18.54
C MET A 28 1.39 8.61 18.47
N LYS A 29 1.75 9.14 17.28
CA LYS A 29 2.16 10.55 17.03
C LYS A 29 3.40 10.95 17.82
N TYR A 30 4.35 10.05 17.98
CA TYR A 30 5.61 10.33 18.63
C TYR A 30 6.45 11.30 17.80
N ASP A 31 7.04 12.29 18.47
CA ASP A 31 8.17 13.01 17.92
C ASP A 31 9.46 12.17 18.04
N ILE A 32 10.58 12.69 17.53
CA ILE A 32 11.84 11.95 17.54
C ILE A 32 12.34 11.67 18.97
N ASN A 33 12.14 12.58 19.92
CA ASN A 33 12.60 12.42 21.29
C ASN A 33 11.76 11.37 22.03
N GLU A 34 10.45 11.39 21.84
CA GLU A 34 9.52 10.38 22.37
C GLU A 34 9.83 9.00 21.81
N LEU A 35 10.16 8.91 20.52
CA LEU A 35 10.55 7.66 19.89
C LEU A 35 11.87 7.12 20.47
N ILE A 36 12.90 7.96 20.64
CA ILE A 36 14.19 7.61 21.24
C ILE A 36 14.00 7.12 22.68
N GLU A 37 13.17 7.82 23.46
CA GLU A 37 12.88 7.39 24.84
C GLU A 37 12.16 6.04 24.89
N ARG A 38 11.22 5.80 23.96
CA ARG A 38 10.53 4.52 23.87
C ARG A 38 11.49 3.39 23.48
N ILE A 39 12.40 3.63 22.52
CA ILE A 39 13.43 2.65 22.15
C ILE A 39 14.33 2.35 23.35
N ARG A 40 14.70 3.36 24.15
CA ARG A 40 15.52 3.17 25.36
C ARG A 40 14.83 2.28 26.40
N GLN A 41 13.52 2.42 26.57
CA GLN A 41 12.73 1.60 27.50
C GLN A 41 12.69 0.13 27.06
N GLU A 42 12.64 -0.14 25.76
CA GLU A 42 12.64 -1.49 25.21
C GLU A 42 14.04 -2.14 25.23
N ASN A 43 15.11 -1.33 25.26
CA ASN A 43 16.52 -1.78 25.29
C ASN A 43 16.81 -2.87 24.23
N PRO A 44 16.57 -2.64 22.94
CA PRO A 44 16.69 -3.67 21.92
C PRO A 44 18.13 -4.00 21.57
N ASP A 45 18.40 -5.28 21.25
CA ASP A 45 19.67 -5.72 20.67
C ASP A 45 19.81 -5.35 19.19
N VAL A 46 18.67 -5.18 18.47
CA VAL A 46 18.59 -4.84 17.03
C VAL A 46 17.39 -3.96 16.78
N LEU A 47 17.56 -2.96 15.93
CA LEU A 47 16.46 -2.12 15.43
C LEU A 47 16.16 -2.43 13.96
N MET A 48 14.87 -2.54 13.64
CA MET A 48 14.43 -2.84 12.30
C MET A 48 13.46 -1.80 11.79
N PHE A 49 13.61 -1.41 10.53
CA PHE A 49 12.78 -0.42 9.87
C PHE A 49 12.35 -0.92 8.49
N GLY A 50 11.20 -0.45 8.04
CA GLY A 50 10.75 -0.70 6.67
C GLY A 50 10.38 0.61 6.01
N THR A 51 10.73 0.79 4.72
CA THR A 51 10.40 2.01 4.00
C THR A 51 10.07 1.76 2.53
N VAL A 52 9.38 2.74 1.96
CA VAL A 52 9.14 2.90 0.51
C VAL A 52 10.00 4.05 -0.01
N THR A 53 10.31 4.04 -1.30
CA THR A 53 11.28 4.98 -1.87
C THR A 53 10.97 6.46 -1.59
N PRO A 54 9.74 6.97 -1.74
CA PRO A 54 9.46 8.39 -1.46
C PRO A 54 9.68 8.83 0.00
N ALA A 55 9.64 7.88 0.95
CA ALA A 55 9.83 8.18 2.36
C ALA A 55 11.28 7.96 2.85
N PHE A 56 12.17 7.46 1.98
CA PHE A 56 13.49 6.96 2.37
C PHE A 56 14.36 8.02 3.05
N ILE A 57 14.50 9.20 2.44
CA ILE A 57 15.36 10.28 3.00
C ILE A 57 14.87 10.71 4.38
N THR A 58 13.55 10.86 4.57
CA THR A 58 12.98 11.16 5.88
C THR A 58 13.32 10.07 6.90
N VAL A 59 13.24 8.80 6.50
CA VAL A 59 13.63 7.68 7.38
C VAL A 59 15.11 7.76 7.73
N VAL A 60 16.00 8.05 6.77
CA VAL A 60 17.44 8.22 7.03
C VAL A 60 17.72 9.31 8.07
N GLU A 61 17.03 10.44 7.98
CA GLU A 61 17.19 11.51 8.98
C GLU A 61 16.79 11.07 10.41
N TRP A 62 15.70 10.30 10.52
CA TRP A 62 15.32 9.72 11.81
C TRP A 62 16.33 8.68 12.29
N LEU A 63 16.86 7.83 11.40
CA LEU A 63 17.89 6.86 11.74
C LEU A 63 19.17 7.53 12.22
N LYS A 64 19.58 8.65 11.62
CA LYS A 64 20.73 9.46 12.09
C LYS A 64 20.54 9.91 13.54
N ALA A 65 19.38 10.47 13.85
CA ALA A 65 19.06 10.89 15.22
C ALA A 65 19.06 9.71 16.20
N ILE A 66 18.44 8.59 15.84
CA ILE A 66 18.40 7.39 16.68
C ILE A 66 19.82 6.82 16.88
N LYS A 67 20.65 6.75 15.84
CA LYS A 67 22.01 6.18 15.91
C LYS A 67 22.93 6.95 16.85
N GLN A 68 22.72 8.26 17.01
CA GLN A 68 23.46 9.06 18.00
C GLN A 68 23.23 8.59 19.43
N HIS A 69 22.04 8.09 19.76
CA HIS A 69 21.70 7.58 21.09
C HIS A 69 21.97 6.09 21.26
N PHE A 70 22.01 5.34 20.16
CA PHE A 70 22.22 3.87 20.13
C PHE A 70 23.31 3.48 19.13
N PRO A 71 24.57 3.97 19.33
CA PRO A 71 25.65 3.80 18.35
C PRO A 71 26.01 2.34 18.07
N ASN A 72 25.85 1.46 19.06
CA ASN A 72 26.23 0.05 18.98
C ASN A 72 25.07 -0.87 18.59
N VAL A 73 23.83 -0.38 18.52
CA VAL A 73 22.68 -1.18 18.15
C VAL A 73 22.61 -1.27 16.61
N PRO A 74 22.67 -2.49 16.05
CA PRO A 74 22.54 -2.67 14.60
C PRO A 74 21.20 -2.22 14.08
N MET A 75 21.21 -1.54 12.93
CA MET A 75 20.01 -1.07 12.23
C MET A 75 19.85 -1.83 10.92
N ILE A 76 18.74 -2.55 10.81
CA ILE A 76 18.34 -3.31 9.62
C ILE A 76 17.24 -2.57 8.89
N LEU A 77 17.42 -2.28 7.60
CA LEU A 77 16.39 -1.71 6.75
C LEU A 77 15.84 -2.75 5.78
N GLY A 78 14.53 -2.87 5.73
CA GLY A 78 13.81 -3.71 4.78
C GLY A 78 12.77 -2.93 3.99
N GLY A 79 11.93 -3.66 3.28
CA GLY A 79 10.84 -3.12 2.48
C GLY A 79 11.20 -2.83 1.03
N PRO A 80 10.25 -2.30 0.24
CA PRO A 80 10.40 -2.15 -1.21
C PRO A 80 11.63 -1.31 -1.63
N HIS A 81 11.94 -0.26 -0.87
CA HIS A 81 13.09 0.60 -1.18
C HIS A 81 14.42 -0.17 -1.11
N ALA A 82 14.68 -0.85 0.02
CA ALA A 82 15.91 -1.60 0.23
C ALA A 82 16.08 -2.76 -0.79
N ALA A 83 14.97 -3.31 -1.28
CA ALA A 83 14.99 -4.34 -2.30
C ALA A 83 15.40 -3.80 -3.69
N ILE A 84 15.13 -2.53 -3.99
CA ILE A 84 15.42 -1.90 -5.29
C ILE A 84 16.82 -1.25 -5.28
N PHE A 85 17.17 -0.53 -4.22
CA PHE A 85 18.41 0.24 -4.09
C PHE A 85 19.29 -0.21 -2.92
N PRO A 86 19.67 -1.50 -2.83
CA PRO A 86 20.38 -2.00 -1.65
C PRO A 86 21.77 -1.39 -1.48
N ARG A 87 22.51 -1.17 -2.58
CA ARG A 87 23.86 -0.57 -2.52
C ARG A 87 23.81 0.88 -2.11
N GLU A 88 22.96 1.66 -2.76
CA GLU A 88 22.75 3.08 -2.49
C GLU A 88 22.24 3.30 -1.07
N THR A 89 21.34 2.45 -0.59
CA THR A 89 20.85 2.46 0.80
C THR A 89 22.01 2.29 1.80
N LEU A 90 22.95 1.38 1.53
CA LEU A 90 24.09 1.11 2.39
C LEU A 90 25.19 2.20 2.34
N THR A 91 25.15 3.15 1.43
CA THR A 91 26.07 4.33 1.49
C THR A 91 25.78 5.18 2.73
N HIS A 92 24.55 5.17 3.23
CA HIS A 92 24.18 5.80 4.48
C HIS A 92 24.67 4.98 5.68
N LYS A 93 25.79 5.40 6.29
CA LYS A 93 26.51 4.67 7.36
C LYS A 93 25.68 4.34 8.61
N VAL A 94 24.52 4.96 8.77
CA VAL A 94 23.58 4.66 9.87
C VAL A 94 22.80 3.36 9.66
N ILE A 95 22.80 2.80 8.45
CA ILE A 95 22.15 1.52 8.13
C ILE A 95 23.24 0.46 8.07
N ASP A 96 23.16 -0.55 8.92
CA ASP A 96 24.18 -1.61 9.01
C ASP A 96 23.89 -2.74 8.03
N TYR A 97 22.61 -3.11 7.88
CA TYR A 97 22.14 -4.21 7.02
C TYR A 97 20.91 -3.83 6.24
N VAL A 98 20.75 -4.40 5.06
CA VAL A 98 19.52 -4.33 4.27
C VAL A 98 18.99 -5.72 3.96
N ILE A 99 17.67 -5.86 3.93
CA ILE A 99 16.97 -7.05 3.43
C ILE A 99 16.59 -6.79 1.98
N VAL A 100 17.06 -7.64 1.08
CA VAL A 100 16.83 -7.56 -0.36
C VAL A 100 15.76 -8.59 -0.75
N GLY A 101 14.56 -8.12 -1.00
CA GLY A 101 13.41 -8.96 -1.30
C GLY A 101 12.58 -9.37 -0.08
N GLU A 102 12.08 -10.60 -0.06
CA GLU A 102 11.21 -11.08 1.01
C GLU A 102 11.99 -11.43 2.29
N ALA A 103 11.48 -10.96 3.42
CA ALA A 103 12.14 -11.12 4.70
C ALA A 103 11.78 -12.42 5.47
N TRP A 104 10.78 -13.20 4.98
CA TRP A 104 10.22 -14.36 5.69
C TRP A 104 11.25 -15.36 6.22
N HIS A 105 12.27 -15.66 5.43
CA HIS A 105 13.37 -16.57 5.79
C HIS A 105 14.70 -15.82 5.95
N THR A 106 14.88 -14.71 5.24
CA THR A 106 16.10 -13.93 5.24
C THR A 106 16.38 -13.32 6.60
N LEU A 107 15.35 -12.76 7.25
CA LEU A 107 15.54 -12.10 8.53
C LEU A 107 15.92 -13.07 9.67
N PRO A 108 15.26 -14.25 9.87
CA PRO A 108 15.71 -15.22 10.84
C PRO A 108 17.17 -15.65 10.64
N GLU A 109 17.56 -15.96 9.40
CA GLU A 109 18.95 -16.36 9.09
C GLU A 109 19.95 -15.24 9.36
N LEU A 110 19.62 -13.99 9.04
CA LEU A 110 20.47 -12.85 9.35
C LEU A 110 20.66 -12.70 10.85
N LEU A 111 19.59 -12.73 11.63
CA LEU A 111 19.67 -12.58 13.09
C LEU A 111 20.44 -13.74 13.74
N ASP A 112 20.23 -14.97 13.27
CA ASP A 112 21.00 -16.13 13.74
C ASP A 112 22.49 -16.00 13.42
N SER A 113 22.84 -15.53 12.21
CA SER A 113 24.23 -15.29 11.83
C SER A 113 24.86 -14.17 12.66
N LEU A 114 24.13 -13.09 12.94
CA LEU A 114 24.61 -12.00 13.80
C LEU A 114 24.85 -12.49 15.24
N LYS A 115 23.90 -13.25 15.80
CA LYS A 115 24.00 -13.82 17.15
C LYS A 115 25.20 -14.79 17.32
N ASN A 116 25.41 -15.63 16.31
CA ASN A 116 26.42 -16.66 16.34
C ASN A 116 27.76 -16.21 15.72
N LYS A 117 27.92 -14.97 15.31
CA LYS A 117 29.08 -14.43 14.59
C LYS A 117 29.43 -15.26 13.35
N GLY A 118 28.36 -15.72 12.63
CA GLY A 118 28.50 -16.50 11.40
C GLY A 118 28.92 -15.65 10.22
N ASP A 119 29.28 -16.32 9.13
CA ASP A 119 29.62 -15.66 7.88
C ASP A 119 28.35 -15.16 7.14
N LEU A 120 28.19 -13.85 7.08
CA LEU A 120 27.04 -13.19 6.44
C LEU A 120 26.97 -13.44 4.93
N SER A 121 28.06 -13.81 4.28
CA SER A 121 28.07 -14.13 2.85
C SER A 121 27.21 -15.36 2.49
N ASN A 122 26.93 -16.20 3.48
CA ASN A 122 26.07 -17.38 3.32
C ASN A 122 24.57 -17.07 3.46
N VAL A 123 24.21 -15.89 3.96
CA VAL A 123 22.80 -15.48 4.10
C VAL A 123 22.32 -14.87 2.79
N LYS A 124 21.36 -15.51 2.13
CA LYS A 124 20.80 -15.01 0.87
C LYS A 124 19.85 -13.82 1.10
N GLY A 125 19.87 -12.86 0.16
CA GLY A 125 18.94 -11.74 0.16
C GLY A 125 19.25 -10.66 1.19
N ILE A 126 20.52 -10.42 1.49
CA ILE A 126 20.96 -9.32 2.33
C ILE A 126 22.02 -8.45 1.65
N GLY A 127 22.16 -7.25 2.17
CA GLY A 127 23.32 -6.39 1.91
C GLY A 127 23.92 -5.93 3.22
N PHE A 128 25.25 -5.78 3.24
CA PHE A 128 26.00 -5.31 4.41
C PHE A 128 27.34 -4.70 3.99
N ARG A 129 27.97 -3.97 4.92
CA ARG A 129 29.33 -3.44 4.73
C ARG A 129 30.37 -4.33 5.43
N ASN A 130 31.47 -4.55 4.73
CA ASN A 130 32.70 -5.09 5.27
C ASN A 130 33.82 -4.04 5.12
N GLY A 131 34.02 -3.23 6.16
CA GLY A 131 34.79 -2.00 6.06
C GLY A 131 34.10 -0.97 5.15
N GLU A 132 34.76 -0.55 4.10
CA GLU A 132 34.21 0.37 3.08
C GLU A 132 33.54 -0.37 1.92
N GLU A 133 33.73 -1.69 1.82
CA GLU A 133 33.16 -2.49 0.74
C GLU A 133 31.69 -2.86 1.04
N ILE A 134 30.80 -2.66 0.06
CA ILE A 134 29.40 -3.06 0.12
C ILE A 134 29.21 -4.39 -0.59
N THR A 135 28.79 -5.39 0.15
CA THR A 135 28.47 -6.72 -0.35
C THR A 135 26.95 -6.91 -0.41
N ILE A 136 26.46 -7.36 -1.57
CA ILE A 136 25.06 -7.81 -1.73
C ILE A 136 25.10 -9.29 -2.05
N THR A 137 24.44 -10.09 -1.22
CA THR A 137 24.40 -11.55 -1.41
C THR A 137 23.40 -11.95 -2.49
N PRO A 138 23.50 -13.16 -3.05
CA PRO A 138 22.55 -13.64 -4.04
C PRO A 138 21.10 -13.52 -3.55
N PRO A 139 20.15 -13.18 -4.45
CA PRO A 139 18.75 -13.04 -4.06
C PRO A 139 18.19 -14.36 -3.54
N ARG A 140 17.23 -14.26 -2.62
CA ARG A 140 16.45 -15.39 -2.16
C ARG A 140 15.28 -15.65 -3.12
N GLU A 141 14.95 -16.92 -3.29
CA GLU A 141 13.72 -17.29 -4.00
C GLU A 141 12.49 -16.80 -3.23
N ARG A 142 11.49 -16.38 -3.97
CA ARG A 142 10.19 -15.96 -3.41
C ARG A 142 9.44 -17.13 -2.81
N ILE A 143 8.60 -16.83 -1.82
CA ILE A 143 7.66 -17.83 -1.32
C ILE A 143 6.69 -18.24 -2.44
N LYS A 144 6.33 -19.51 -2.46
CA LYS A 144 5.34 -20.08 -3.39
C LYS A 144 4.04 -20.46 -2.69
N SER A 145 4.02 -20.37 -1.36
CA SER A 145 2.90 -20.70 -0.49
C SER A 145 2.91 -19.82 0.77
N TRP A 146 1.76 -19.57 1.34
CA TRP A 146 1.58 -18.96 2.65
C TRP A 146 1.65 -19.97 3.79
N GLU A 147 1.78 -21.25 3.48
CA GLU A 147 1.84 -22.31 4.48
C GLU A 147 2.95 -22.08 5.50
N GLY A 148 2.58 -22.15 6.77
CA GLY A 148 3.49 -21.93 7.88
C GLY A 148 3.82 -20.47 8.21
N ILE A 149 3.30 -19.50 7.47
CA ILE A 149 3.40 -18.07 7.81
C ILE A 149 2.35 -17.76 8.89
N PRO A 150 2.75 -17.28 10.07
CA PRO A 150 1.80 -16.96 11.14
C PRO A 150 0.96 -15.73 10.81
N PHE A 151 -0.17 -15.56 11.48
CA PHE A 151 -0.92 -14.29 11.45
C PHE A 151 -0.07 -13.14 12.01
N PRO A 152 -0.27 -11.91 11.55
CA PRO A 152 0.47 -10.75 12.04
C PRO A 152 0.34 -10.58 13.55
N ALA A 153 1.40 -10.22 14.23
CA ALA A 153 1.44 -9.98 15.68
C ALA A 153 0.68 -8.69 16.06
N ARG A 154 -0.64 -8.70 15.89
CA ARG A 154 -1.50 -7.54 16.18
C ARG A 154 -1.59 -7.20 17.66
N ASP A 155 -1.25 -8.11 18.54
CA ASP A 155 -1.12 -7.87 19.98
C ASP A 155 -0.03 -6.83 20.32
N LEU A 156 0.97 -6.64 19.43
CA LEU A 156 1.99 -5.62 19.57
C LEU A 156 1.59 -4.23 19.01
N LEU A 157 0.40 -4.13 18.42
CA LEU A 157 -0.05 -2.92 17.74
C LEU A 157 -1.10 -2.16 18.56
N PRO A 158 -1.12 -0.82 18.52
CA PRO A 158 -2.17 -0.01 19.13
C PRO A 158 -3.45 -0.04 18.28
N ASN A 159 -4.12 -1.21 18.19
CA ASN A 159 -5.23 -1.46 17.27
C ASN A 159 -6.37 -0.43 17.35
N PHE A 160 -6.64 0.12 18.55
CA PHE A 160 -7.68 1.13 18.78
C PHE A 160 -7.35 2.51 18.16
N LYS A 161 -6.10 2.76 17.75
CA LYS A 161 -5.65 4.00 17.12
C LYS A 161 -5.89 4.02 15.61
N TYR A 162 -6.04 2.86 14.97
CA TYR A 162 -6.15 2.81 13.52
C TYR A 162 -7.54 3.19 13.03
N SER A 163 -7.55 4.09 12.07
CA SER A 163 -8.75 4.56 11.38
C SER A 163 -8.42 5.04 9.97
N SER A 164 -9.44 5.23 9.16
CA SER A 164 -9.36 5.88 7.87
C SER A 164 -10.47 6.94 7.79
N THR A 165 -10.22 8.03 7.05
CA THR A 165 -11.21 9.11 6.85
C THR A 165 -12.50 8.64 6.19
N ILE A 166 -12.42 7.55 5.42
CA ILE A 166 -13.55 6.96 4.68
C ILE A 166 -14.03 5.64 5.29
N SER A 167 -13.57 5.29 6.50
CA SER A 167 -14.03 4.09 7.19
C SER A 167 -15.44 4.31 7.77
N LYS A 168 -16.28 3.29 7.70
CA LYS A 168 -17.63 3.28 8.26
C LYS A 168 -17.65 2.98 9.77
N ARG A 169 -16.67 2.18 10.22
CA ARG A 169 -16.57 1.74 11.63
C ARG A 169 -15.12 1.81 12.11
N LYS A 170 -14.95 1.88 13.42
CA LYS A 170 -13.63 1.93 14.09
C LYS A 170 -13.63 0.94 15.26
N PRO A 171 -12.49 0.34 15.59
CA PRO A 171 -11.18 0.43 14.94
C PRO A 171 -11.10 -0.33 13.61
N VAL A 172 -10.11 0.04 12.77
CA VAL A 172 -9.88 -0.51 11.43
C VAL A 172 -8.59 -1.33 11.44
N THR A 173 -8.55 -2.42 10.67
CA THR A 173 -7.30 -3.12 10.34
C THR A 173 -7.21 -3.43 8.85
N SER A 174 -6.05 -3.92 8.42
CA SER A 174 -5.87 -4.47 7.08
C SER A 174 -5.55 -5.97 7.14
N ILE A 175 -5.94 -6.69 6.08
CA ILE A 175 -5.59 -8.10 5.86
C ILE A 175 -5.13 -8.23 4.40
N VAL A 176 -4.05 -8.95 4.16
CA VAL A 176 -3.62 -9.39 2.84
C VAL A 176 -4.06 -10.83 2.66
N THR A 177 -4.80 -11.10 1.61
CA THR A 177 -5.31 -12.44 1.30
C THR A 177 -4.62 -13.07 0.10
N ALA A 178 -3.95 -12.24 -0.71
CA ALA A 178 -3.11 -12.64 -1.83
C ALA A 178 -1.98 -11.61 -1.99
N GLN A 179 -0.81 -12.07 -2.43
CA GLN A 179 0.33 -11.23 -2.79
C GLN A 179 0.56 -11.33 -4.29
N GLY A 180 0.73 -10.19 -4.96
CA GLY A 180 0.97 -10.09 -6.39
C GLY A 180 -0.30 -9.89 -7.22
N CYS A 181 -0.09 -9.54 -8.51
CA CYS A 181 -1.15 -9.23 -9.47
C CYS A 181 -0.74 -9.69 -10.86
N PRO A 182 -1.53 -10.52 -11.57
CA PRO A 182 -1.11 -11.11 -12.84
C PRO A 182 -1.15 -10.12 -14.02
N PHE A 183 -1.72 -8.92 -13.80
CA PHE A 183 -1.82 -7.90 -14.83
C PHE A 183 -0.48 -7.19 -15.06
N LYS A 184 -0.23 -6.79 -16.31
CA LYS A 184 1.06 -6.26 -16.77
C LYS A 184 1.03 -4.74 -16.99
N CYS A 185 0.36 -3.99 -16.11
CA CYS A 185 0.32 -2.53 -16.22
C CYS A 185 1.75 -1.96 -16.12
N THR A 186 2.16 -1.12 -17.09
CA THR A 186 3.56 -0.66 -17.24
C THR A 186 4.03 0.24 -16.11
N TYR A 187 3.09 0.93 -15.44
CA TYR A 187 3.35 1.85 -14.33
C TYR A 187 3.37 1.18 -12.95
N CYS A 188 3.09 -0.12 -12.88
CA CYS A 188 2.85 -0.81 -11.61
C CYS A 188 3.99 -1.79 -11.27
N ALA A 189 4.57 -1.62 -10.08
CA ALA A 189 5.63 -2.47 -9.55
C ALA A 189 5.13 -3.75 -8.84
N ALA A 190 3.82 -4.04 -8.89
CA ALA A 190 3.29 -5.26 -8.28
C ALA A 190 3.91 -6.51 -8.91
N ASP A 191 4.19 -7.50 -8.07
CA ASP A 191 4.67 -8.80 -8.52
C ASP A 191 3.67 -9.48 -9.46
N ARG A 192 4.13 -10.05 -10.56
CA ARG A 192 3.29 -10.76 -11.53
C ARG A 192 2.94 -12.19 -11.11
N PHE A 193 3.68 -12.76 -10.19
CA PHE A 193 3.38 -14.06 -9.60
C PHE A 193 2.44 -13.89 -8.40
N VAL A 194 1.28 -14.54 -8.45
CA VAL A 194 0.27 -14.41 -7.38
C VAL A 194 0.34 -15.61 -6.46
N VAL A 195 0.51 -15.34 -5.17
CA VAL A 195 0.44 -16.34 -4.10
C VAL A 195 -0.82 -16.11 -3.28
N PHE A 196 -1.71 -17.09 -3.27
CA PHE A 196 -2.99 -17.01 -2.57
C PHE A 196 -2.90 -17.67 -1.19
N ARG A 197 -3.58 -17.07 -0.22
CA ARG A 197 -3.89 -17.71 1.07
C ARG A 197 -5.13 -18.58 0.94
N ASP A 198 -5.21 -19.62 1.76
CA ASP A 198 -6.41 -20.43 1.88
C ASP A 198 -7.61 -19.60 2.39
N PRO A 199 -8.80 -19.72 1.81
CA PRO A 199 -9.99 -18.98 2.23
C PRO A 199 -10.39 -19.21 3.70
N ILE A 200 -10.16 -20.40 4.23
CA ILE A 200 -10.46 -20.75 5.63
C ILE A 200 -9.50 -20.00 6.55
N GLU A 201 -8.18 -20.01 6.26
CA GLU A 201 -7.18 -19.24 7.02
C GLU A 201 -7.45 -17.74 6.99
N VAL A 202 -7.92 -17.21 5.86
CA VAL A 202 -8.33 -15.80 5.78
C VAL A 202 -9.49 -15.53 6.71
N ALA A 203 -10.49 -16.39 6.74
CA ALA A 203 -11.64 -16.24 7.64
C ALA A 203 -11.26 -16.43 9.12
N ASP A 204 -10.28 -17.30 9.42
CA ASP A 204 -9.72 -17.47 10.78
C ASP A 204 -9.06 -16.18 11.26
N GLU A 205 -8.25 -15.52 10.40
CA GLU A 205 -7.64 -14.23 10.73
C GLU A 205 -8.68 -13.11 10.91
N VAL A 206 -9.71 -13.08 10.06
CA VAL A 206 -10.83 -12.13 10.21
C VAL A 206 -11.52 -12.35 11.56
N GLU A 207 -11.78 -13.60 11.94
CA GLU A 207 -12.42 -13.95 13.20
C GLU A 207 -11.55 -13.59 14.40
N GLU A 208 -10.24 -13.81 14.34
CA GLU A 208 -9.29 -13.36 15.36
C GLU A 208 -9.31 -11.83 15.49
N CYS A 209 -9.29 -11.09 14.40
CA CYS A 209 -9.37 -9.63 14.41
C CYS A 209 -10.62 -9.12 15.15
N VAL A 210 -11.75 -9.77 14.93
CA VAL A 210 -13.03 -9.41 15.57
C VAL A 210 -13.04 -9.75 17.05
N ASN A 211 -12.73 -11.00 17.37
CA ASN A 211 -12.96 -11.54 18.72
C ASN A 211 -11.85 -11.14 19.70
N LYS A 212 -10.59 -11.06 19.24
CA LYS A 212 -9.44 -10.77 20.09
C LYS A 212 -9.08 -9.28 20.13
N TYR A 213 -9.19 -8.58 18.99
CA TYR A 213 -8.77 -7.18 18.87
C TYR A 213 -9.92 -6.18 18.74
N GLY A 214 -11.17 -6.65 18.74
CA GLY A 214 -12.35 -5.80 18.69
C GLY A 214 -12.48 -4.99 17.38
N ILE A 215 -11.85 -5.43 16.31
CA ILE A 215 -11.89 -4.75 15.01
C ILE A 215 -13.33 -4.70 14.49
N LYS A 216 -13.69 -3.56 13.88
CA LYS A 216 -15.02 -3.30 13.35
C LYS A 216 -15.05 -3.11 11.83
N GLU A 217 -13.90 -2.77 11.23
CA GLU A 217 -13.77 -2.67 9.77
C GLU A 217 -12.44 -3.26 9.32
N ILE A 218 -12.49 -4.03 8.21
CA ILE A 218 -11.31 -4.63 7.59
C ILE A 218 -11.14 -4.06 6.19
N LEU A 219 -9.93 -3.66 5.85
CA LEU A 219 -9.53 -3.37 4.49
C LEU A 219 -8.74 -4.56 3.94
N PHE A 220 -9.31 -5.33 3.00
CA PHE A 220 -8.56 -6.31 2.24
C PHE A 220 -7.63 -5.56 1.28
N TYR A 221 -6.32 -5.65 1.56
CA TYR A 221 -5.29 -4.81 0.96
C TYR A 221 -4.57 -5.49 -0.22
N ASP A 222 -5.21 -6.48 -0.81
CA ASP A 222 -4.73 -7.14 -2.01
C ASP A 222 -4.63 -6.14 -3.17
N GLU A 223 -3.74 -6.36 -4.11
CA GLU A 223 -3.67 -5.60 -5.37
C GLU A 223 -4.96 -5.77 -6.19
N THR A 224 -5.53 -6.97 -6.18
CA THR A 224 -6.80 -7.30 -6.83
C THR A 224 -7.49 -8.45 -6.10
N PHE A 225 -8.34 -8.16 -5.13
CA PHE A 225 -9.01 -9.14 -4.27
C PHE A 225 -9.77 -10.22 -5.06
N THR A 226 -10.43 -9.80 -6.14
CA THR A 226 -11.30 -10.67 -6.96
C THR A 226 -10.61 -11.27 -8.18
N VAL A 227 -9.28 -11.22 -8.26
CA VAL A 227 -8.53 -11.80 -9.39
C VAL A 227 -8.81 -13.31 -9.56
N ASN A 228 -9.05 -14.00 -8.46
CA ASN A 228 -9.61 -15.35 -8.42
C ASN A 228 -11.01 -15.27 -7.79
N GLN A 229 -12.03 -15.19 -8.64
CA GLN A 229 -13.42 -15.00 -8.23
C GLN A 229 -13.94 -16.16 -7.36
N ALA A 230 -13.62 -17.39 -7.71
CA ALA A 230 -14.05 -18.58 -6.95
C ALA A 230 -13.48 -18.57 -5.52
N ARG A 231 -12.23 -18.11 -5.38
CA ARG A 231 -11.60 -17.93 -4.06
C ARG A 231 -12.25 -16.80 -3.26
N ALA A 232 -12.54 -15.66 -3.91
CA ALA A 232 -13.22 -14.54 -3.28
C ALA A 232 -14.62 -14.93 -2.77
N MET A 233 -15.37 -15.73 -3.57
CA MET A 233 -16.65 -16.32 -3.14
C MET A 233 -16.49 -17.17 -1.89
N LYS A 234 -15.50 -18.08 -1.84
CA LYS A 234 -15.26 -18.94 -0.67
C LYS A 234 -14.92 -18.15 0.59
N ILE A 235 -14.15 -17.06 0.47
CA ILE A 235 -13.87 -16.16 1.62
C ILE A 235 -15.19 -15.55 2.13
N CYS A 236 -16.02 -15.05 1.22
CA CYS A 236 -17.33 -14.47 1.58
C CYS A 236 -18.25 -15.53 2.23
N ASP A 237 -18.32 -16.73 1.67
CA ASP A 237 -19.12 -17.83 2.22
C ASP A 237 -18.67 -18.19 3.66
N GLU A 238 -17.37 -18.24 3.92
CA GLU A 238 -16.86 -18.49 5.27
C GLU A 238 -17.18 -17.36 6.24
N ILE A 239 -17.07 -16.09 5.83
CA ILE A 239 -17.45 -14.93 6.64
C ILE A 239 -18.95 -14.98 6.99
N ILE A 240 -19.80 -15.32 6.03
CA ILE A 240 -21.25 -15.47 6.24
C ILE A 240 -21.56 -16.65 7.15
N ARG A 241 -21.01 -17.84 6.84
CA ARG A 241 -21.23 -19.08 7.59
C ARG A 241 -20.91 -18.95 9.07
N ARG A 242 -19.84 -18.18 9.39
CA ARG A 242 -19.42 -17.89 10.78
C ARG A 242 -20.20 -16.74 11.42
N GLY A 243 -21.10 -16.08 10.69
CA GLY A 243 -21.84 -14.91 11.18
C GLY A 243 -21.00 -13.67 11.46
N ILE A 244 -19.77 -13.63 10.90
CA ILE A 244 -18.83 -12.52 11.08
C ILE A 244 -19.34 -11.25 10.40
N ASN A 245 -20.04 -11.39 9.27
CA ASN A 245 -20.68 -10.30 8.51
C ASN A 245 -21.63 -9.43 9.34
N LYS A 246 -22.16 -9.95 10.45
CA LYS A 246 -23.02 -9.21 11.39
C LYS A 246 -22.21 -8.34 12.35
N LYS A 247 -20.94 -8.62 12.54
CA LYS A 247 -20.05 -7.97 13.52
C LYS A 247 -19.17 -6.89 12.90
N ILE A 248 -18.77 -7.07 11.64
CA ILE A 248 -17.85 -6.17 10.92
C ILE A 248 -18.44 -5.69 9.60
N VAL A 249 -17.75 -4.70 9.05
CA VAL A 249 -17.83 -4.34 7.62
C VAL A 249 -16.43 -4.41 7.01
N PHE A 250 -16.35 -4.49 5.68
CA PHE A 250 -15.05 -4.49 5.02
C PHE A 250 -15.06 -3.72 3.70
N ALA A 251 -13.87 -3.40 3.23
CA ALA A 251 -13.63 -2.83 1.91
C ALA A 251 -12.61 -3.67 1.14
N ILE A 252 -12.72 -3.68 -0.19
CA ILE A 252 -11.80 -4.37 -1.09
C ILE A 252 -11.20 -3.43 -2.12
N ARG A 253 -10.06 -3.83 -2.70
CA ARG A 253 -9.50 -3.25 -3.93
C ARG A 253 -9.63 -4.27 -5.04
N THR A 254 -10.02 -3.82 -6.24
CA THR A 254 -10.11 -4.69 -7.39
C THR A 254 -10.16 -3.92 -8.71
N ARG A 255 -10.12 -4.68 -9.80
CA ARG A 255 -10.37 -4.21 -11.17
C ARG A 255 -11.81 -4.48 -11.55
N ALA A 256 -12.40 -3.58 -12.33
CA ALA A 256 -13.79 -3.69 -12.76
C ALA A 256 -14.07 -4.94 -13.64
N ASP A 257 -13.06 -5.39 -14.40
CA ASP A 257 -13.15 -6.57 -15.25
C ASP A 257 -12.95 -7.92 -14.51
N CYS A 258 -12.64 -7.86 -13.20
CA CYS A 258 -12.53 -9.04 -12.33
C CYS A 258 -13.80 -9.30 -11.50
N LEU A 259 -14.95 -8.78 -11.91
CA LEU A 259 -16.21 -8.90 -11.19
C LEU A 259 -17.33 -9.43 -12.06
N THR A 260 -18.22 -10.18 -11.43
CA THR A 260 -19.54 -10.54 -11.94
C THR A 260 -20.61 -9.99 -11.01
N LYS A 261 -21.85 -9.87 -11.48
CA LYS A 261 -22.95 -9.42 -10.60
C LYS A 261 -23.13 -10.36 -9.42
N GLU A 262 -23.08 -11.68 -9.66
CA GLU A 262 -23.19 -12.71 -8.60
C GLU A 262 -22.12 -12.52 -7.51
N LEU A 263 -20.85 -12.27 -7.90
CA LEU A 263 -19.77 -12.03 -6.93
C LEU A 263 -20.00 -10.74 -6.14
N ILE A 264 -20.49 -9.68 -6.79
CA ILE A 264 -20.80 -8.41 -6.10
C ILE A 264 -21.93 -8.62 -5.07
N ASP A 265 -23.00 -9.33 -5.45
CA ASP A 265 -24.09 -9.63 -4.54
C ASP A 265 -23.60 -10.45 -3.32
N LYS A 266 -22.72 -11.43 -3.55
CA LYS A 266 -22.10 -12.23 -2.48
C LYS A 266 -21.19 -11.39 -1.58
N ILE A 267 -20.37 -10.51 -2.15
CA ILE A 267 -19.49 -9.59 -1.40
C ILE A 267 -20.33 -8.63 -0.54
N ALA A 268 -21.46 -8.14 -1.06
CA ALA A 268 -22.40 -7.30 -0.31
C ALA A 268 -23.01 -8.09 0.87
N GLU A 269 -23.50 -9.32 0.65
CA GLU A 269 -24.03 -10.21 1.68
C GLU A 269 -23.02 -10.49 2.80
N ALA A 270 -21.74 -10.62 2.43
CA ALA A 270 -20.64 -10.82 3.37
C ALA A 270 -20.28 -9.58 4.21
N GLY A 271 -20.87 -8.41 3.91
CA GLY A 271 -20.68 -7.17 4.67
C GLY A 271 -19.71 -6.17 4.05
N CYS A 272 -19.45 -6.27 2.76
CA CYS A 272 -18.67 -5.26 2.05
C CYS A 272 -19.45 -3.95 1.96
N THR A 273 -18.83 -2.85 2.37
CA THR A 273 -19.42 -1.50 2.30
C THR A 273 -18.72 -0.59 1.32
N ARG A 274 -17.55 -0.99 0.79
CA ARG A 274 -16.84 -0.18 -0.20
C ARG A 274 -15.98 -1.04 -1.12
N ILE A 275 -16.06 -0.76 -2.42
CA ILE A 275 -15.14 -1.28 -3.44
C ILE A 275 -14.30 -0.13 -3.97
N ASN A 276 -12.98 -0.34 -3.99
CA ASN A 276 -12.03 0.62 -4.52
C ASN A 276 -11.58 0.13 -5.90
N PHE A 277 -11.92 0.87 -6.96
CA PHE A 277 -11.56 0.56 -8.35
C PHE A 277 -10.38 1.38 -8.84
N GLY A 278 -9.36 0.74 -9.40
CA GLY A 278 -8.39 1.41 -10.23
C GLY A 278 -9.00 1.67 -11.61
N ILE A 279 -9.44 2.90 -11.88
CA ILE A 279 -10.02 3.32 -13.16
C ILE A 279 -8.94 3.95 -14.04
N GLU A 280 -8.09 4.73 -13.42
CA GLU A 280 -6.90 5.42 -13.90
C GLU A 280 -7.23 6.61 -14.81
N THR A 281 -7.76 6.38 -15.99
CA THR A 281 -8.12 7.45 -16.94
C THR A 281 -9.31 7.03 -17.80
N ALA A 282 -9.98 8.01 -18.40
CA ALA A 282 -11.00 7.79 -19.43
C ALA A 282 -10.39 7.71 -20.85
N ASP A 283 -9.09 7.92 -21.00
CA ASP A 283 -8.40 7.81 -22.28
C ASP A 283 -8.05 6.36 -22.59
N GLU A 284 -8.75 5.77 -23.55
CA GLU A 284 -8.55 4.37 -23.92
C GLU A 284 -7.20 4.12 -24.60
N GLU A 285 -6.64 5.09 -25.33
CA GLU A 285 -5.33 4.95 -25.93
C GLU A 285 -4.23 5.01 -24.85
N ALA A 286 -4.39 5.86 -23.83
CA ALA A 286 -3.51 5.87 -22.68
C ALA A 286 -3.60 4.55 -21.90
N LEU A 287 -4.80 4.02 -21.64
CA LEU A 287 -4.97 2.70 -21.02
C LEU A 287 -4.29 1.59 -21.81
N LYS A 288 -4.38 1.63 -23.14
CA LYS A 288 -3.72 0.66 -24.02
C LYS A 288 -2.19 0.76 -23.95
N LYS A 289 -1.63 1.97 -24.02
CA LYS A 289 -0.18 2.21 -23.83
C LYS A 289 0.31 1.71 -22.47
N MET A 290 -0.48 1.90 -21.43
CA MET A 290 -0.20 1.40 -20.09
C MET A 290 -0.49 -0.10 -19.90
N LYS A 291 -0.81 -0.86 -20.96
CA LYS A 291 -1.17 -2.30 -20.93
C LYS A 291 -2.31 -2.62 -19.95
N ARG A 292 -3.23 -1.67 -19.76
CA ARG A 292 -4.32 -1.87 -18.79
C ARG A 292 -5.59 -2.47 -19.39
N TYR A 293 -5.89 -2.25 -20.65
CA TYR A 293 -6.98 -2.86 -21.43
C TYR A 293 -8.31 -2.97 -20.67
N LEU A 294 -8.79 -1.88 -20.09
CA LEU A 294 -10.03 -1.85 -19.32
C LEU A 294 -11.08 -0.95 -20.01
N PRO A 295 -12.06 -1.51 -20.74
CA PRO A 295 -13.08 -0.74 -21.44
C PRO A 295 -13.98 0.03 -20.47
N LYS A 296 -14.36 1.27 -20.83
CA LYS A 296 -15.27 2.12 -20.05
C LYS A 296 -16.58 1.43 -19.70
N GLU A 297 -17.15 0.65 -20.62
CA GLU A 297 -18.44 -0.03 -20.40
C GLU A 297 -18.33 -1.10 -19.29
N LYS A 298 -17.17 -1.78 -19.17
CA LYS A 298 -16.91 -2.70 -18.06
C LYS A 298 -16.84 -1.94 -16.72
N ILE A 299 -16.24 -0.75 -16.73
CA ILE A 299 -16.17 0.10 -15.54
C ILE A 299 -17.58 0.54 -15.13
N LYS A 300 -18.36 1.11 -16.06
CA LYS A 300 -19.75 1.53 -15.82
C LYS A 300 -20.61 0.40 -15.26
N GLN A 301 -20.47 -0.78 -15.85
CA GLN A 301 -21.24 -1.96 -15.44
C GLN A 301 -20.89 -2.40 -14.02
N ALA A 302 -19.60 -2.50 -13.69
CA ALA A 302 -19.14 -2.93 -12.36
C ALA A 302 -19.52 -1.89 -11.28
N VAL A 303 -19.37 -0.60 -11.59
CA VAL A 303 -19.79 0.51 -10.70
C VAL A 303 -21.29 0.43 -10.44
N LYS A 304 -22.09 0.27 -11.50
CA LYS A 304 -23.55 0.15 -11.37
C LYS A 304 -23.95 -1.04 -10.51
N TRP A 305 -23.36 -2.21 -10.72
CA TRP A 305 -23.65 -3.39 -9.89
C TRP A 305 -23.32 -3.18 -8.41
N ALA A 306 -22.18 -2.51 -8.13
CA ALA A 306 -21.81 -2.18 -6.75
C ALA A 306 -22.79 -1.22 -6.09
N GLN A 307 -23.19 -0.16 -6.81
CA GLN A 307 -24.18 0.82 -6.35
C GLN A 307 -25.56 0.19 -6.13
N ASP A 308 -26.03 -0.65 -7.06
CA ASP A 308 -27.31 -1.39 -6.96
C ASP A 308 -27.30 -2.35 -5.76
N ALA A 309 -26.14 -2.87 -5.35
CA ALA A 309 -25.95 -3.68 -4.16
C ALA A 309 -25.76 -2.88 -2.86
N GLY A 310 -25.84 -1.54 -2.93
CA GLY A 310 -25.66 -0.65 -1.76
C GLY A 310 -24.22 -0.48 -1.30
N ILE A 311 -23.23 -0.83 -2.13
CA ILE A 311 -21.81 -0.69 -1.84
C ILE A 311 -21.30 0.65 -2.32
N ASP A 312 -20.64 1.42 -1.47
CA ASP A 312 -19.97 2.66 -1.85
C ASP A 312 -18.81 2.36 -2.83
N VAL A 313 -18.61 3.23 -3.80
CA VAL A 313 -17.54 3.07 -4.79
C VAL A 313 -16.54 4.20 -4.69
N LEU A 314 -15.25 3.83 -4.56
CA LEU A 314 -14.12 4.72 -4.68
C LEU A 314 -13.39 4.46 -6.00
N GLY A 315 -13.20 5.50 -6.83
CA GLY A 315 -12.40 5.45 -8.04
C GLY A 315 -11.02 6.07 -7.85
N PHE A 316 -9.96 5.36 -8.25
CA PHE A 316 -8.63 5.91 -8.41
C PHE A 316 -8.43 6.38 -9.84
N PHE A 317 -7.93 7.60 -10.00
CA PHE A 317 -7.63 8.22 -11.28
C PHE A 317 -6.21 8.81 -11.28
N MET A 318 -5.57 8.75 -12.43
CA MET A 318 -4.25 9.32 -12.64
C MET A 318 -4.30 10.42 -13.70
N LEU A 319 -3.55 11.50 -13.48
CA LEU A 319 -3.26 12.55 -14.44
C LEU A 319 -1.77 12.50 -14.79
N GLY A 320 -1.40 12.92 -15.97
CA GLY A 320 -0.01 12.82 -16.46
C GLY A 320 0.28 11.48 -17.13
N VAL A 321 -0.74 10.78 -17.64
CA VAL A 321 -0.59 9.48 -18.33
C VAL A 321 0.00 9.63 -19.74
N PRO A 322 0.52 8.55 -20.38
CA PRO A 322 1.13 8.62 -21.70
C PRO A 322 0.23 9.22 -22.78
N GLY A 323 0.67 10.31 -23.37
CA GLY A 323 -0.07 11.04 -24.43
C GLY A 323 -1.16 11.98 -23.92
N GLU A 324 -1.22 12.20 -22.61
CA GLU A 324 -2.27 13.03 -21.99
C GLU A 324 -2.26 14.47 -22.52
N THR A 325 -3.46 15.00 -22.70
CA THR A 325 -3.75 16.38 -23.12
C THR A 325 -4.73 17.00 -22.13
N VAL A 326 -4.87 18.32 -22.16
CA VAL A 326 -5.91 19.02 -21.36
C VAL A 326 -7.30 18.49 -21.66
N GLU A 327 -7.58 18.10 -22.89
CA GLU A 327 -8.88 17.55 -23.27
C GLU A 327 -9.10 16.15 -22.68
N SER A 328 -8.09 15.26 -22.68
CA SER A 328 -8.19 13.94 -22.07
C SER A 328 -8.34 14.02 -20.54
N ILE A 329 -7.70 15.01 -19.89
CA ILE A 329 -7.92 15.30 -18.45
C ILE A 329 -9.38 15.67 -18.19
N LYS A 330 -9.95 16.60 -18.98
CA LYS A 330 -11.37 16.97 -18.84
C LYS A 330 -12.29 15.77 -19.04
N ASN A 331 -12.02 14.94 -20.02
CA ASN A 331 -12.77 13.71 -20.28
C ASN A 331 -12.71 12.74 -19.11
N THR A 332 -11.55 12.59 -18.47
CA THR A 332 -11.35 11.76 -17.25
C THR A 332 -12.16 12.31 -16.08
N ILE A 333 -12.12 13.63 -15.84
CA ILE A 333 -12.91 14.27 -14.79
C ILE A 333 -14.42 14.12 -15.06
N ASN A 334 -14.85 14.29 -16.30
CA ASN A 334 -16.25 14.12 -16.69
C ASN A 334 -16.70 12.67 -16.53
N PHE A 335 -15.86 11.70 -16.88
CA PHE A 335 -16.15 10.29 -16.68
C PHE A 335 -16.29 9.94 -15.20
N ALA A 336 -15.42 10.46 -14.33
CA ALA A 336 -15.57 10.31 -12.89
C ALA A 336 -16.91 10.85 -12.36
N LYS A 337 -17.38 11.99 -12.91
CA LYS A 337 -18.70 12.57 -12.57
C LYS A 337 -19.85 11.73 -13.11
N GLU A 338 -19.74 11.21 -14.34
CA GLU A 338 -20.73 10.33 -14.98
C GLU A 338 -20.97 9.05 -14.18
N LEU A 339 -19.90 8.44 -13.68
CA LEU A 339 -19.96 7.23 -12.85
C LEU A 339 -20.67 7.44 -11.50
N ASN A 340 -20.91 8.69 -11.11
CA ASN A 340 -21.55 9.06 -9.84
C ASN A 340 -20.95 8.36 -8.61
N LEU A 341 -19.62 8.34 -8.54
CA LEU A 341 -18.85 7.68 -7.47
C LEU A 341 -19.08 8.36 -6.12
N ASP A 342 -18.99 7.58 -5.04
CA ASP A 342 -19.06 8.08 -3.66
C ASP A 342 -17.77 8.78 -3.24
N TYR A 343 -16.63 8.31 -3.76
CA TYR A 343 -15.31 8.89 -3.51
C TYR A 343 -14.44 8.82 -4.76
N VAL A 344 -13.58 9.80 -4.92
CA VAL A 344 -12.50 9.78 -5.92
C VAL A 344 -11.18 10.15 -5.30
N ILE A 345 -10.13 9.57 -5.84
CA ILE A 345 -8.76 9.98 -5.59
C ILE A 345 -8.13 10.23 -6.96
N PHE A 346 -7.74 11.49 -7.19
CA PHE A 346 -6.92 11.86 -8.32
C PHE A 346 -5.47 11.99 -7.87
N THR A 347 -4.55 11.40 -8.62
CA THR A 347 -3.11 11.50 -8.37
C THR A 347 -2.38 11.86 -9.66
N LYS A 348 -1.20 12.46 -9.55
CA LYS A 348 -0.30 12.56 -10.70
C LYS A 348 0.40 11.22 -10.90
N LEU A 349 0.55 10.77 -12.13
CA LEU A 349 1.39 9.62 -12.43
C LEU A 349 2.83 9.96 -12.10
N THR A 350 3.38 9.27 -11.14
CA THR A 350 4.81 9.31 -10.80
C THR A 350 5.45 8.03 -11.29
N ILE A 351 6.54 8.17 -12.04
CA ILE A 351 7.27 7.03 -12.56
C ILE A 351 8.00 6.37 -11.40
N SER A 352 7.50 5.24 -10.96
CA SER A 352 8.07 4.49 -9.84
C SER A 352 9.21 3.58 -10.33
N PRO A 353 10.28 3.39 -9.54
CA PRO A 353 11.34 2.45 -9.88
C PRO A 353 10.79 1.02 -9.94
N ASN A 354 11.51 0.14 -10.64
CA ASN A 354 11.11 -1.26 -10.85
C ASN A 354 9.76 -1.39 -11.60
N THR A 355 9.52 -0.50 -12.57
CA THR A 355 8.37 -0.56 -13.48
C THR A 355 8.85 -0.48 -14.93
N GLU A 356 8.12 -1.11 -15.85
CA GLU A 356 8.44 -1.04 -17.29
C GLU A 356 8.50 0.43 -17.78
N LEU A 357 7.59 1.26 -17.28
CA LEU A 357 7.54 2.67 -17.61
C LEU A 357 8.78 3.45 -17.13
N PHE A 358 9.33 3.05 -15.97
CA PHE A 358 10.59 3.63 -15.47
C PHE A 358 11.76 3.27 -16.39
N ASP A 359 11.86 2.00 -16.79
CA ASP A 359 12.92 1.53 -17.66
C ASP A 359 12.89 2.24 -19.03
N GLU A 360 11.69 2.47 -19.60
CA GLU A 360 11.51 3.24 -20.84
C GLU A 360 12.03 4.67 -20.71
N VAL A 361 11.64 5.38 -19.63
CA VAL A 361 12.05 6.78 -19.43
C VAL A 361 13.52 6.90 -19.08
N GLN A 362 14.06 5.98 -18.31
CA GLN A 362 15.48 5.96 -17.99
C GLN A 362 16.35 5.79 -19.24
N GLN A 363 15.95 4.91 -20.18
CA GLN A 363 16.64 4.73 -21.46
C GLN A 363 16.61 5.98 -22.34
N GLU A 364 15.50 6.73 -22.33
CA GLU A 364 15.36 7.95 -23.12
C GLU A 364 16.17 9.13 -22.56
N LYS A 365 16.22 9.28 -21.22
CA LYS A 365 16.78 10.45 -20.55
C LYS A 365 18.18 10.26 -19.99
N ASP A 366 18.66 9.03 -19.86
CA ASP A 366 19.91 8.67 -19.16
C ASP A 366 20.00 9.24 -17.73
N ILE A 367 18.87 9.33 -17.06
CA ILE A 367 18.75 9.91 -15.72
C ILE A 367 18.20 8.87 -14.76
N ASP A 368 18.93 8.55 -13.70
CA ASP A 368 18.45 7.73 -12.61
C ASP A 368 18.04 8.59 -11.41
N TYR A 369 16.89 9.27 -11.54
CA TYR A 369 16.33 10.11 -10.49
C TYR A 369 16.30 9.41 -9.12
N TRP A 370 15.74 8.18 -9.06
CA TRP A 370 15.56 7.50 -7.79
C TRP A 370 16.87 7.05 -7.15
N LYS A 371 17.87 6.75 -7.97
CA LYS A 371 19.21 6.44 -7.47
C LYS A 371 19.87 7.67 -6.86
N LYS A 372 19.86 8.81 -7.58
CA LYS A 372 20.34 10.09 -7.07
C LYS A 372 19.61 10.50 -5.78
N PHE A 373 18.27 10.41 -5.79
CA PHE A 373 17.45 10.65 -4.61
C PHE A 373 17.90 9.77 -3.42
N THR A 374 18.15 8.47 -3.67
CA THR A 374 18.60 7.54 -2.62
C THR A 374 19.98 7.91 -2.08
N LEU A 375 20.88 8.42 -2.93
CA LEU A 375 22.20 8.90 -2.51
C LEU A 375 22.14 10.23 -1.73
N GLY A 376 20.99 10.90 -1.70
CA GLY A 376 20.81 12.21 -1.07
C GLY A 376 21.29 13.36 -1.93
N GLU A 377 21.38 13.16 -3.24
CA GLU A 377 21.70 14.20 -4.21
C GLU A 377 20.46 15.07 -4.49
N ASP A 378 20.70 16.32 -4.92
CA ASP A 378 19.62 17.18 -5.39
C ASP A 378 19.00 16.61 -6.66
N VAL A 379 17.67 16.48 -6.66
CA VAL A 379 16.89 15.93 -7.77
C VAL A 379 15.70 16.82 -8.08
N ASP A 380 15.35 16.91 -9.36
CA ASP A 380 14.15 17.61 -9.81
C ASP A 380 12.99 16.62 -9.97
N GLU A 381 11.91 16.83 -9.23
CA GLU A 381 10.69 16.00 -9.32
C GLU A 381 10.09 15.94 -10.72
N SER A 382 10.40 16.89 -11.61
CA SER A 382 9.97 16.84 -13.01
C SER A 382 10.62 15.69 -13.78
N GLU A 383 11.75 15.16 -13.31
CA GLU A 383 12.47 14.04 -13.94
C GLU A 383 11.69 12.71 -13.83
N VAL A 384 10.82 12.55 -12.81
CA VAL A 384 9.95 11.36 -12.64
C VAL A 384 8.59 11.51 -13.31
N ARG A 385 8.45 12.48 -14.21
CA ARG A 385 7.25 12.68 -15.02
C ARG A 385 7.47 12.20 -16.44
N LEU A 386 6.38 11.72 -17.05
CA LEU A 386 6.45 11.18 -18.42
C LEU A 386 6.78 12.27 -19.45
N PRO A 387 7.84 12.07 -20.25
CA PRO A 387 8.12 12.95 -21.38
C PRO A 387 7.00 12.98 -22.42
N SER A 388 6.26 11.86 -22.56
CA SER A 388 5.14 11.73 -23.52
C SER A 388 3.84 12.38 -23.04
N CYS A 389 3.79 12.99 -21.85
CA CYS A 389 2.67 13.80 -21.40
C CYS A 389 2.75 15.20 -22.04
N ASN A 390 1.68 15.64 -22.74
CA ASN A 390 1.65 16.94 -23.43
C ASN A 390 1.16 18.08 -22.50
N VAL A 391 1.11 17.87 -21.20
CA VAL A 391 0.69 18.84 -20.19
C VAL A 391 1.86 19.12 -19.26
N SER A 392 2.17 20.39 -19.02
CA SER A 392 3.32 20.74 -18.15
C SER A 392 3.07 20.34 -16.69
N PRO A 393 4.13 20.16 -15.90
CA PRO A 393 4.03 19.86 -14.48
C PRO A 393 3.12 20.83 -13.71
N GLU A 394 3.30 22.13 -13.92
CA GLU A 394 2.55 23.20 -13.26
C GLU A 394 1.07 23.20 -13.68
N GLU A 395 0.80 22.83 -14.92
CA GLU A 395 -0.53 22.69 -15.45
C GLU A 395 -1.22 21.45 -14.90
N LEU A 396 -0.49 20.34 -14.74
CA LEU A 396 -1.00 19.13 -14.07
C LEU A 396 -1.41 19.40 -12.62
N ASP A 397 -0.64 20.20 -11.88
CA ASP A 397 -0.98 20.59 -10.51
C ASP A 397 -2.28 21.39 -10.47
N LYS A 398 -2.44 22.35 -11.38
CA LYS A 398 -3.70 23.11 -11.53
C LYS A 398 -4.89 22.22 -11.90
N TRP A 399 -4.67 21.23 -12.76
CA TRP A 399 -5.72 20.29 -13.13
C TRP A 399 -6.06 19.31 -12.02
N LEU A 400 -5.10 18.88 -11.21
CA LEU A 400 -5.36 18.05 -10.04
C LEU A 400 -6.28 18.76 -9.05
N GLU A 401 -5.99 20.02 -8.73
CA GLU A 401 -6.83 20.85 -7.87
C GLU A 401 -8.23 21.04 -8.48
N LYS A 402 -8.30 21.39 -9.77
CA LYS A 402 -9.58 21.52 -10.50
C LYS A 402 -10.38 20.22 -10.51
N ALA A 403 -9.73 19.05 -10.64
CA ALA A 403 -10.40 17.77 -10.66
C ALA A 403 -11.12 17.51 -9.33
N TYR A 404 -10.44 17.71 -8.21
CA TYR A 404 -11.05 17.61 -6.88
C TYR A 404 -12.21 18.61 -6.71
N LYS A 405 -11.99 19.88 -7.03
CA LYS A 405 -13.04 20.91 -6.94
C LYS A 405 -14.26 20.58 -7.81
N GLN A 406 -14.05 20.23 -9.08
CA GLN A 406 -15.14 19.88 -9.99
C GLN A 406 -15.89 18.62 -9.58
N PHE A 407 -15.23 17.66 -8.94
CA PHE A 407 -15.89 16.45 -8.48
C PHE A 407 -16.67 16.69 -7.19
N TYR A 408 -16.03 17.21 -6.14
CA TYR A 408 -16.62 17.27 -4.81
C TYR A 408 -17.57 18.45 -4.57
N PHE A 409 -17.40 19.58 -5.29
CA PHE A 409 -18.27 20.75 -5.12
C PHE A 409 -19.45 20.81 -6.11
N ARG A 410 -19.68 19.74 -6.90
CA ARG A 410 -20.88 19.71 -7.73
C ARG A 410 -22.16 19.57 -6.89
N PRO A 411 -23.24 20.33 -7.19
CA PRO A 411 -24.47 20.28 -6.38
C PRO A 411 -25.08 18.88 -6.27
N SER A 412 -25.04 18.10 -7.35
CA SER A 412 -25.53 16.72 -7.38
C SER A 412 -24.79 15.82 -6.39
N TYR A 413 -23.46 15.96 -6.25
CA TYR A 413 -22.66 15.20 -5.30
C TYR A 413 -22.99 15.60 -3.86
N ILE A 414 -23.06 16.91 -3.60
CA ILE A 414 -23.37 17.43 -2.26
C ILE A 414 -24.74 16.90 -1.81
N MET A 415 -25.75 16.97 -2.69
CA MET A 415 -27.09 16.45 -2.39
C MET A 415 -27.08 14.95 -2.14
N HIS A 416 -26.38 14.18 -3.00
CA HIS A 416 -26.22 12.73 -2.84
C HIS A 416 -25.56 12.37 -1.49
N ARG A 417 -24.50 13.09 -1.10
CA ARG A 417 -23.85 12.87 0.19
C ARG A 417 -24.72 13.22 1.37
N ILE A 418 -25.44 14.34 1.32
CA ILE A 418 -26.38 14.75 2.37
C ILE A 418 -27.46 13.68 2.59
N MET A 419 -28.00 13.11 1.52
CA MET A 419 -29.02 12.03 1.62
C MET A 419 -28.47 10.72 2.22
N LYS A 420 -27.15 10.48 2.15
CA LYS A 420 -26.48 9.31 2.71
C LYS A 420 -25.97 9.51 4.15
N LEU A 421 -26.08 10.72 4.72
CA LEU A 421 -25.63 10.98 6.09
C LEU A 421 -26.57 10.33 7.11
N ASN A 422 -25.97 9.56 8.01
CA ASN A 422 -26.71 8.90 9.09
C ASN A 422 -26.55 9.64 10.45
N SER A 423 -25.65 10.63 10.55
CA SER A 423 -25.41 11.35 11.78
C SER A 423 -24.82 12.76 11.56
N PHE A 424 -25.02 13.64 12.56
CA PHE A 424 -24.41 14.97 12.59
C PHE A 424 -22.88 14.91 12.70
N ALA A 425 -22.33 13.85 13.31
CA ALA A 425 -20.91 13.64 13.39
C ALA A 425 -20.27 13.37 12.00
N GLU A 426 -20.93 12.58 11.15
CA GLU A 426 -20.53 12.37 9.76
C GLU A 426 -20.57 13.67 8.95
N PHE A 427 -21.59 14.50 9.16
CA PHE A 427 -21.67 15.83 8.52
C PHE A 427 -20.47 16.71 8.89
N LYS A 428 -20.09 16.74 10.17
CA LYS A 428 -18.93 17.53 10.65
C LYS A 428 -17.60 17.05 10.04
N GLU A 429 -17.40 15.74 9.94
CA GLU A 429 -16.21 15.17 9.30
C GLU A 429 -16.19 15.43 7.78
N LEU A 430 -17.32 15.32 7.11
CA LEU A 430 -17.46 15.66 5.68
C LEU A 430 -17.12 17.14 5.44
N PHE A 431 -17.64 18.04 6.29
CA PHE A 431 -17.39 19.48 6.19
C PHE A 431 -15.89 19.81 6.42
N LYS A 432 -15.24 19.18 7.41
CA LYS A 432 -13.78 19.33 7.61
C LYS A 432 -12.97 18.85 6.40
N SER A 433 -13.36 17.71 5.83
CA SER A 433 -12.69 17.17 4.64
C SER A 433 -12.89 18.08 3.43
N ALA A 434 -14.08 18.70 3.28
CA ALA A 434 -14.32 19.67 2.22
C ALA A 434 -13.44 20.92 2.36
N LEU A 435 -13.25 21.41 3.60
CA LEU A 435 -12.36 22.55 3.88
C LEU A 435 -10.88 22.24 3.57
N SER A 436 -10.44 21.00 3.64
CA SER A 436 -9.06 20.62 3.31
C SER A 436 -8.78 20.52 1.80
N ILE A 437 -9.82 20.62 0.96
CA ILE A 437 -9.72 20.61 -0.51
C ILE A 437 -9.67 22.06 -1.07
N ILE A 438 -10.05 23.04 -0.28
CA ILE A 438 -9.99 24.47 -0.62
C ILE A 438 -8.58 25.01 -0.33
#